data_7e3bb9a2796d53b5b1f8b03f163f8276
#
_entry.id   7e3bb9a2796d53b5b1f8b03f163f8276
#
_cell.length_a   1.000
_cell.length_b   1.000
_cell.length_c   1.000
_cell.angle_alpha   90.00
_cell.angle_beta   90.00
_cell.angle_gamma   90.00
#
_symmetry.space_group_name_H-M   'P 1'
#
loop_
_entity.id
_entity.type
_entity.pdbx_description
1 polymer ?
#
loop_
_entity_poly.entity_id
_entity_poly.type
_entity_poly.pdbx_seq_one_letter_code
_entity_poly.pdbx_strand_id
1 'polypeptide(L)'
;MTHPLYTYDGALFPEYLKTGNACQFIAPVAAHFCKGRGLDIGCGKWPLPGAVPIELKDGGDAMNLPEGVYDYAFSSHCLEHLTNPIAALEHWKSRLTEGGVLFLYLPHPDMSYWRPQRCRKHLHSWYPKDMAQILRDLGFKSVIHSERDMAWSFCVVGFANG
;
A
#
# COMPACT_ATOMS: atom_id res chain seq x y z
N MET A 1 16.21 -8.55 15.28
CA MET A 1 16.33 -7.16 15.76
C MET A 1 15.07 -6.82 16.53
N THR A 2 15.19 -6.47 17.79
CA THR A 2 14.05 -6.00 18.61
C THR A 2 13.78 -4.55 18.23
N HIS A 3 12.61 -4.29 17.65
CA HIS A 3 12.19 -2.91 17.41
C HIS A 3 11.78 -2.27 18.74
N PRO A 4 12.18 -1.02 19.00
CA PRO A 4 11.71 -0.30 20.18
C PRO A 4 10.19 -0.21 20.17
N LEU A 5 9.60 -0.31 21.36
CA LEU A 5 8.14 -0.28 21.55
C LEU A 5 7.72 1.02 22.24
N TYR A 6 6.52 1.45 21.96
CA TYR A 6 5.85 2.53 22.70
C TYR A 6 4.43 2.13 23.09
N THR A 7 3.92 2.76 24.13
CA THR A 7 2.55 2.54 24.61
C THR A 7 1.61 3.58 24.01
N TYR A 8 0.49 3.10 23.46
CA TYR A 8 -0.62 3.92 23.00
C TYR A 8 -1.93 3.24 23.38
N ASP A 9 -2.84 3.97 24.04
CA ASP A 9 -4.16 3.48 24.45
C ASP A 9 -4.10 2.13 25.22
N GLY A 10 -3.10 2.00 26.12
CA GLY A 10 -2.88 0.80 26.92
C GLY A 10 -2.26 -0.40 26.19
N ALA A 11 -1.92 -0.29 24.91
CA ALA A 11 -1.28 -1.33 24.11
C ALA A 11 0.16 -0.95 23.72
N LEU A 12 1.01 -1.97 23.50
CA LEU A 12 2.38 -1.80 23.06
C LEU A 12 2.46 -1.95 21.53
N PHE A 13 3.10 -0.99 20.88
CA PHE A 13 3.28 -0.94 19.44
C PHE A 13 4.74 -0.70 19.06
N PRO A 14 5.22 -1.19 17.91
CA PRO A 14 6.53 -0.85 17.38
C PRO A 14 6.68 0.66 17.14
N GLU A 15 7.79 1.25 17.56
CA GLU A 15 8.02 2.70 17.45
C GLU A 15 8.04 3.21 16.00
N TYR A 16 8.36 2.35 15.01
CA TYR A 16 8.34 2.74 13.61
C TYR A 16 6.97 3.28 13.14
N LEU A 17 5.88 2.92 13.83
CA LEU A 17 4.53 3.43 13.54
C LEU A 17 4.43 4.95 13.66
N LYS A 18 5.32 5.58 14.41
CA LYS A 18 5.41 7.05 14.53
C LYS A 18 6.32 7.66 13.48
N THR A 19 7.36 6.94 13.08
CA THR A 19 8.42 7.47 12.22
C THR A 19 8.19 7.21 10.74
N GLY A 20 7.35 6.25 10.40
CA GLY A 20 7.11 5.78 9.03
C GLY A 20 8.06 4.64 8.64
N ASN A 21 8.26 4.45 7.32
CA ASN A 21 9.03 3.35 6.74
C ASN A 21 8.39 1.96 6.92
N ALA A 22 7.08 1.88 6.72
CA ALA A 22 6.39 0.58 6.68
C ALA A 22 6.92 -0.32 5.55
N CYS A 23 7.38 0.28 4.45
CA CYS A 23 7.92 -0.43 3.29
C CYS A 23 9.04 -1.44 3.67
N GLN A 24 9.90 -1.13 4.66
CA GLN A 24 10.99 -2.03 5.09
C GLN A 24 10.49 -3.44 5.51
N PHE A 25 9.28 -3.55 6.03
CA PHE A 25 8.74 -4.82 6.51
C PHE A 25 8.16 -5.66 5.39
N ILE A 26 7.67 -5.04 4.34
CA ILE A 26 7.01 -5.72 3.23
C ILE A 26 7.89 -5.85 1.98
N ALA A 27 8.96 -5.06 1.87
CA ALA A 27 9.84 -5.06 0.70
C ALA A 27 10.35 -6.45 0.28
N PRO A 28 10.74 -7.36 1.20
CA PRO A 28 11.14 -8.72 0.79
C PRO A 28 10.02 -9.52 0.15
N VAL A 29 8.79 -9.36 0.63
CA VAL A 29 7.59 -10.00 0.05
C VAL A 29 7.23 -9.33 -1.28
N ALA A 30 7.22 -7.99 -1.30
CA ALA A 30 6.96 -7.22 -2.52
C ALA A 30 7.95 -7.59 -3.63
N ALA A 31 9.23 -7.77 -3.32
CA ALA A 31 10.25 -8.19 -4.28
C ALA A 31 9.98 -9.55 -4.92
N HIS A 32 9.13 -10.40 -4.33
CA HIS A 32 8.70 -11.65 -4.94
C HIS A 32 7.70 -11.44 -6.07
N PHE A 33 6.77 -10.50 -5.89
CA PHE A 33 5.70 -10.20 -6.83
C PHE A 33 6.05 -9.09 -7.82
N CYS A 34 6.69 -8.03 -7.36
CA CYS A 34 7.02 -6.82 -8.12
C CYS A 34 8.27 -7.04 -8.97
N LYS A 35 8.10 -7.59 -10.18
CA LYS A 35 9.18 -7.86 -11.12
C LYS A 35 9.05 -6.97 -12.35
N GLY A 36 10.17 -6.58 -12.96
CA GLY A 36 10.19 -5.75 -14.14
C GLY A 36 10.18 -4.25 -13.83
N ARG A 37 9.56 -3.46 -14.69
CA ARG A 37 9.43 -2.01 -14.56
C ARG A 37 8.17 -1.66 -13.77
N GLY A 38 8.30 -0.96 -12.66
CA GLY A 38 7.13 -0.62 -11.83
C GLY A 38 7.20 0.72 -11.15
N LEU A 39 6.09 1.08 -10.52
CA LEU A 39 5.90 2.31 -9.75
C LEU A 39 5.87 1.98 -8.26
N ASP A 40 6.40 2.91 -7.44
CA ASP A 40 6.12 2.95 -6.00
C ASP A 40 5.33 4.23 -5.69
N ILE A 41 4.03 4.07 -5.48
CA ILE A 41 3.08 5.17 -5.37
C ILE A 41 2.90 5.57 -3.90
N GLY A 42 3.29 6.80 -3.59
CA GLY A 42 3.33 7.31 -2.22
C GLY A 42 4.54 6.79 -1.43
N CYS A 43 5.69 6.69 -2.09
CA CYS A 43 6.90 6.06 -1.56
C CYS A 43 7.51 6.79 -0.34
N GLY A 44 7.13 8.04 -0.07
CA GLY A 44 7.69 8.84 1.00
C GLY A 44 9.19 9.04 0.85
N LYS A 45 9.93 8.70 1.91
CA LYS A 45 11.40 8.78 1.94
C LYS A 45 12.08 7.43 1.69
N TRP A 46 11.31 6.37 1.51
CA TRP A 46 11.79 4.99 1.47
C TRP A 46 11.19 4.22 0.30
N PRO A 47 11.59 4.59 -0.94
CA PRO A 47 11.05 3.92 -2.12
C PRO A 47 11.44 2.44 -2.17
N LEU A 48 10.55 1.63 -2.74
CA LEU A 48 10.84 0.23 -3.04
C LEU A 48 12.02 0.16 -4.02
N PRO A 49 13.07 -0.59 -3.70
CA PRO A 49 14.24 -0.69 -4.58
C PRO A 49 13.87 -1.13 -6.00
N GLY A 50 14.32 -0.37 -7.00
CA GLY A 50 14.08 -0.64 -8.42
C GLY A 50 12.76 -0.11 -8.98
N ALA A 51 11.86 0.39 -8.15
CA ALA A 51 10.65 1.06 -8.60
C ALA A 51 10.89 2.54 -8.96
N VAL A 52 10.04 3.08 -9.85
CA VAL A 52 9.98 4.53 -10.09
C VAL A 52 9.22 5.18 -8.95
N PRO A 53 9.86 6.04 -8.16
CA PRO A 53 9.22 6.65 -7.00
C PRO A 53 8.21 7.73 -7.42
N ILE A 54 7.02 7.68 -6.85
CA ILE A 54 5.96 8.67 -7.03
C ILE A 54 5.63 9.26 -5.66
N GLU A 55 6.00 10.51 -5.45
CA GLU A 55 5.77 11.20 -4.17
C GLU A 55 5.32 12.64 -4.43
N LEU A 56 4.27 13.07 -3.74
CA LEU A 56 3.65 14.38 -3.94
C LEU A 56 4.63 15.55 -3.74
N LYS A 57 5.47 15.49 -2.71
CA LYS A 57 6.48 16.52 -2.44
C LYS A 57 7.56 16.65 -3.51
N ASP A 58 7.78 15.60 -4.31
CA ASP A 58 8.77 15.55 -5.39
C ASP A 58 8.13 15.80 -6.77
N GLY A 59 6.87 16.36 -6.76
CA GLY A 59 6.12 16.69 -7.97
C GLY A 59 5.32 15.51 -8.55
N GLY A 60 5.33 14.36 -7.91
CA GLY A 60 4.48 13.22 -8.26
C GLY A 60 3.07 13.39 -7.71
N ASP A 61 2.14 12.59 -8.23
CA ASP A 61 0.76 12.55 -7.75
C ASP A 61 0.21 11.14 -7.99
N ALA A 62 -0.39 10.56 -6.96
CA ALA A 62 -1.03 9.25 -7.05
C ALA A 62 -2.15 9.17 -8.09
N MET A 63 -2.75 10.31 -8.45
CA MET A 63 -3.79 10.43 -9.48
C MET A 63 -3.26 10.87 -10.84
N ASN A 64 -1.97 11.21 -10.95
CA ASN A 64 -1.34 11.67 -12.17
C ASN A 64 0.00 10.97 -12.37
N LEU A 65 -0.07 9.67 -12.67
CA LEU A 65 1.09 8.83 -12.87
C LEU A 65 1.80 9.14 -14.19
N PRO A 66 3.14 8.92 -14.28
CA PRO A 66 3.88 9.07 -15.53
C PRO A 66 3.28 8.24 -16.67
N GLU A 67 3.43 8.72 -17.91
CA GLU A 67 2.96 8.01 -19.08
C GLU A 67 3.63 6.65 -19.24
N GLY A 68 2.89 5.71 -19.85
CA GLY A 68 3.33 4.36 -20.12
C GLY A 68 2.58 3.31 -19.32
N VAL A 69 3.00 2.06 -19.52
CA VAL A 69 2.49 0.89 -18.80
C VAL A 69 3.61 0.25 -17.99
N TYR A 70 3.24 -0.42 -16.91
CA TYR A 70 4.16 -0.94 -15.91
C TYR A 70 3.82 -2.38 -15.58
N ASP A 71 4.83 -3.18 -15.27
CA ASP A 71 4.65 -4.56 -14.87
C ASP A 71 4.09 -4.67 -13.45
N TYR A 72 4.30 -3.63 -12.64
CA TYR A 72 3.68 -3.55 -11.30
C TYR A 72 3.45 -2.10 -10.85
N ALA A 73 2.49 -1.94 -9.95
CA ALA A 73 2.30 -0.78 -9.10
C ALA A 73 2.33 -1.26 -7.64
N PHE A 74 3.27 -0.73 -6.89
CA PHE A 74 3.41 -0.95 -5.46
C PHE A 74 2.97 0.30 -4.71
N SER A 75 2.30 0.13 -3.59
CA SER A 75 1.93 1.24 -2.71
C SER A 75 1.90 0.79 -1.26
N SER A 76 2.60 1.52 -0.40
CA SER A 76 2.70 1.24 1.01
C SER A 76 2.24 2.43 1.84
N HIS A 77 1.17 2.26 2.62
CA HIS A 77 0.62 3.29 3.50
C HIS A 77 0.36 4.64 2.78
N CYS A 78 -0.30 4.58 1.63
CA CYS A 78 -0.65 5.74 0.80
C CYS A 78 -2.15 5.82 0.52
N LEU A 79 -2.77 4.70 0.14
CA LEU A 79 -4.16 4.66 -0.34
C LEU A 79 -5.15 5.21 0.68
N GLU A 80 -4.91 4.99 1.97
CA GLU A 80 -5.74 5.45 3.08
C GLU A 80 -5.78 6.98 3.24
N HIS A 81 -4.84 7.68 2.61
CA HIS A 81 -4.77 9.14 2.62
C HIS A 81 -5.52 9.79 1.44
N LEU A 82 -5.85 9.02 0.42
CA LEU A 82 -6.46 9.58 -0.80
C LEU A 82 -7.94 9.86 -0.62
N THR A 83 -8.41 10.97 -1.14
CA THR A 83 -9.82 11.37 -1.05
C THR A 83 -10.73 10.39 -1.78
N ASN A 84 -10.30 9.88 -2.94
CA ASN A 84 -11.04 8.89 -3.73
C ASN A 84 -10.16 7.66 -4.02
N PRO A 85 -10.08 6.71 -3.09
CA PRO A 85 -9.22 5.54 -3.24
C PRO A 85 -9.66 4.59 -4.36
N ILE A 86 -10.97 4.53 -4.67
CA ILE A 86 -11.48 3.67 -5.75
C ILE A 86 -11.03 4.21 -7.10
N ALA A 87 -11.19 5.51 -7.35
CA ALA A 87 -10.70 6.13 -8.59
C ALA A 87 -9.16 5.99 -8.73
N ALA A 88 -8.43 6.06 -7.61
CA ALA A 88 -6.99 5.83 -7.62
C ALA A 88 -6.66 4.40 -8.06
N LEU A 89 -7.33 3.39 -7.50
CA LEU A 89 -7.13 1.99 -7.86
C LEU A 89 -7.48 1.70 -9.33
N GLU A 90 -8.55 2.29 -9.86
CA GLU A 90 -8.91 2.21 -11.28
C GLU A 90 -7.83 2.84 -12.16
N HIS A 91 -7.35 4.02 -11.78
CA HIS A 91 -6.28 4.71 -12.48
C HIS A 91 -4.98 3.90 -12.46
N TRP A 92 -4.57 3.38 -11.31
CA TRP A 92 -3.36 2.54 -11.19
C TRP A 92 -3.48 1.26 -12.01
N LYS A 93 -4.67 0.62 -12.00
CA LYS A 93 -4.95 -0.54 -12.85
C LYS A 93 -4.76 -0.24 -14.33
N SER A 94 -5.23 0.92 -14.81
CA SER A 94 -5.11 1.33 -16.19
C SER A 94 -3.67 1.52 -16.67
N ARG A 95 -2.72 1.61 -15.75
CA ARG A 95 -1.29 1.73 -16.01
C ARG A 95 -0.54 0.41 -15.94
N LEU A 96 -1.22 -0.69 -15.66
CA LEU A 96 -0.60 -2.01 -15.62
C LEU A 96 -0.66 -2.70 -16.99
N THR A 97 0.41 -3.43 -17.29
CA THR A 97 0.41 -4.39 -18.39
C THR A 97 -0.61 -5.50 -18.15
N GLU A 98 -0.94 -6.27 -19.16
CA GLU A 98 -1.70 -7.51 -19.02
C GLU A 98 -0.94 -8.46 -18.08
N GLY A 99 -1.62 -8.97 -17.04
CA GLY A 99 -1.00 -9.75 -15.98
C GLY A 99 -0.14 -8.94 -14.98
N GLY A 100 -0.07 -7.63 -15.15
CA GLY A 100 0.66 -6.73 -14.25
C GLY A 100 0.13 -6.78 -12.81
N VAL A 101 0.99 -6.49 -11.85
CA VAL A 101 0.71 -6.66 -10.43
C VAL A 101 0.34 -5.34 -9.77
N LEU A 102 -0.76 -5.30 -9.03
CA LEU A 102 -1.00 -4.29 -8.00
C LEU A 102 -0.67 -4.90 -6.65
N PHE A 103 0.28 -4.30 -5.94
CA PHE A 103 0.68 -4.71 -4.60
C PHE A 103 0.39 -3.57 -3.61
N LEU A 104 -0.56 -3.79 -2.72
CA LEU A 104 -0.92 -2.84 -1.66
C LEU A 104 -0.41 -3.34 -0.32
N TYR A 105 0.18 -2.45 0.48
CA TYR A 105 0.50 -2.69 1.88
C TYR A 105 -0.15 -1.60 2.72
N LEU A 106 -1.12 -1.98 3.56
CA LEU A 106 -2.05 -1.05 4.19
C LEU A 106 -2.05 -1.21 5.72
N PRO A 107 -2.34 -0.12 6.47
CA PRO A 107 -2.47 -0.19 7.91
C PRO A 107 -3.69 -1.05 8.30
N HIS A 108 -3.49 -1.96 9.28
CA HIS A 108 -4.57 -2.79 9.77
C HIS A 108 -5.45 -2.01 10.77
N PRO A 109 -6.79 -2.12 10.71
CA PRO A 109 -7.72 -1.39 11.57
C PRO A 109 -7.59 -1.68 13.07
N ASP A 110 -6.97 -2.80 13.45
CA ASP A 110 -6.69 -3.12 14.86
C ASP A 110 -5.69 -2.13 15.47
N MET A 111 -4.87 -1.47 14.66
CA MET A 111 -4.05 -0.34 15.09
C MET A 111 -4.94 0.89 15.27
N SER A 112 -5.48 1.06 16.47
CA SER A 112 -6.44 2.12 16.78
C SER A 112 -5.93 3.53 16.50
N TYR A 113 -4.62 3.75 16.62
CA TYR A 113 -3.98 5.03 16.30
C TYR A 113 -4.17 5.45 14.83
N TRP A 114 -4.22 4.49 13.90
CA TRP A 114 -4.36 4.77 12.47
C TRP A 114 -5.81 4.89 11.97
N ARG A 115 -6.78 4.63 12.83
CA ARG A 115 -8.19 4.78 12.43
C ARG A 115 -8.51 6.24 12.10
N PRO A 116 -9.37 6.51 11.11
CA PRO A 116 -9.77 7.88 10.71
C PRO A 116 -10.25 8.75 11.87
N GLN A 117 -10.89 8.14 12.88
CA GLN A 117 -11.39 8.85 14.06
C GLN A 117 -10.27 9.43 14.95
N ARG A 118 -9.03 8.90 14.83
CA ARG A 118 -7.89 9.30 15.66
C ARG A 118 -6.72 9.89 14.85
N CYS A 119 -6.57 9.47 13.61
CA CYS A 119 -5.54 9.98 12.69
C CYS A 119 -6.21 10.79 11.57
N ARG A 120 -6.13 12.12 11.66
CA ARG A 120 -6.74 13.02 10.66
C ARG A 120 -6.18 12.86 9.24
N LYS A 121 -5.02 12.23 9.10
CA LYS A 121 -4.39 11.98 7.79
C LYS A 121 -4.95 10.72 7.13
N HIS A 122 -5.48 9.77 7.90
CA HIS A 122 -6.10 8.57 7.39
C HIS A 122 -7.58 8.85 7.16
N LEU A 123 -7.98 8.92 5.91
CA LEU A 123 -9.38 9.15 5.52
C LEU A 123 -10.16 7.84 5.49
N HIS A 124 -9.47 6.72 5.31
CA HIS A 124 -10.04 5.40 5.14
C HIS A 124 -9.34 4.35 6.00
N SER A 125 -10.02 3.23 6.18
CA SER A 125 -9.50 2.05 6.86
C SER A 125 -10.23 0.82 6.34
N TRP A 126 -9.51 -0.26 6.02
CA TRP A 126 -10.08 -1.50 5.48
C TRP A 126 -9.51 -2.71 6.20
N TYR A 127 -10.35 -3.73 6.38
CA TYR A 127 -9.85 -5.06 6.70
C TYR A 127 -9.33 -5.77 5.43
N PRO A 128 -8.44 -6.76 5.57
CA PRO A 128 -7.86 -7.47 4.43
C PRO A 128 -8.89 -8.01 3.43
N LYS A 129 -9.95 -8.65 3.93
CA LYS A 129 -11.00 -9.23 3.10
C LYS A 129 -11.79 -8.19 2.31
N ASP A 130 -12.05 -7.03 2.92
CA ASP A 130 -12.81 -5.95 2.27
C ASP A 130 -11.99 -5.35 1.12
N MET A 131 -10.70 -5.07 1.34
CA MET A 131 -9.83 -4.57 0.28
C MET A 131 -9.65 -5.61 -0.84
N ALA A 132 -9.50 -6.88 -0.49
CA ALA A 132 -9.43 -7.94 -1.49
C ALA A 132 -10.73 -8.02 -2.33
N GLN A 133 -11.91 -7.82 -1.71
CA GLN A 133 -13.17 -7.79 -2.44
C GLN A 133 -13.24 -6.56 -3.37
N ILE A 134 -12.83 -5.38 -2.89
CA ILE A 134 -12.73 -4.17 -3.73
C ILE A 134 -11.89 -4.43 -4.98
N LEU A 135 -10.71 -5.06 -4.84
CA LEU A 135 -9.89 -5.37 -6.02
C LEU A 135 -10.58 -6.35 -6.98
N ARG A 136 -11.32 -7.35 -6.47
CA ARG A 136 -12.10 -8.27 -7.32
C ARG A 136 -13.21 -7.52 -8.08
N ASP A 137 -13.92 -6.63 -7.40
CA ASP A 137 -15.00 -5.81 -7.99
C ASP A 137 -14.45 -4.87 -9.06
N LEU A 138 -13.23 -4.38 -8.90
CA LEU A 138 -12.50 -3.62 -9.91
C LEU A 138 -11.92 -4.50 -11.04
N GLY A 139 -12.17 -5.81 -10.99
CA GLY A 139 -11.79 -6.75 -12.06
C GLY A 139 -10.33 -7.22 -12.00
N PHE A 140 -9.64 -7.08 -10.87
CA PHE A 140 -8.38 -7.80 -10.65
C PHE A 140 -8.63 -9.29 -10.51
N LYS A 141 -7.70 -10.10 -11.01
CA LYS A 141 -7.75 -11.56 -10.92
C LYS A 141 -6.79 -12.08 -9.87
N SER A 142 -6.97 -13.33 -9.46
CA SER A 142 -6.10 -14.04 -8.51
C SER A 142 -5.76 -13.21 -7.27
N VAL A 143 -6.76 -12.49 -6.75
CA VAL A 143 -6.56 -11.59 -5.60
C VAL A 143 -6.28 -12.41 -4.34
N ILE A 144 -5.12 -12.16 -3.74
CA ILE A 144 -4.69 -12.75 -2.47
C ILE A 144 -4.47 -11.65 -1.43
N HIS A 145 -4.57 -11.99 -0.17
CA HIS A 145 -4.26 -11.09 0.93
C HIS A 145 -3.60 -11.83 2.09
N SER A 146 -2.83 -11.10 2.89
CA SER A 146 -2.40 -11.58 4.20
C SER A 146 -3.44 -11.23 5.26
N GLU A 147 -3.34 -11.89 6.41
CA GLU A 147 -3.91 -11.39 7.66
C GLU A 147 -3.02 -10.23 8.19
N ARG A 148 -3.36 -9.68 9.36
CA ARG A 148 -2.54 -8.69 10.03
C ARG A 148 -1.17 -9.25 10.36
N ASP A 149 -0.13 -8.57 9.95
CA ASP A 149 1.25 -8.90 10.28
C ASP A 149 1.70 -8.32 11.63
N MET A 150 2.95 -8.58 12.01
CA MET A 150 3.54 -8.07 13.25
C MET A 150 3.83 -6.55 13.18
N ALA A 151 3.83 -5.96 11.98
CA ALA A 151 3.95 -4.53 11.76
C ALA A 151 2.57 -3.83 11.75
N TRP A 152 1.51 -4.49 12.23
CA TRP A 152 0.14 -3.96 12.29
C TRP A 152 -0.40 -3.54 10.93
N SER A 153 0.03 -4.20 9.91
CA SER A 153 -0.35 -3.96 8.52
C SER A 153 -0.76 -5.26 7.84
N PHE A 154 -1.20 -5.18 6.60
CA PHE A 154 -1.52 -6.34 5.77
C PHE A 154 -1.23 -6.00 4.31
N CYS A 155 -0.97 -7.02 3.51
CA CYS A 155 -0.85 -6.83 2.07
C CYS A 155 -2.05 -7.42 1.32
N VAL A 156 -2.34 -6.81 0.18
CA VAL A 156 -3.27 -7.34 -0.83
C VAL A 156 -2.60 -7.25 -2.19
N VAL A 157 -2.64 -8.35 -2.94
CA VAL A 157 -2.05 -8.45 -4.27
C VAL A 157 -3.13 -8.86 -5.25
N GLY A 158 -3.26 -8.12 -6.35
CA GLY A 158 -4.15 -8.43 -7.44
C GLY A 158 -3.43 -8.36 -8.77
N PHE A 159 -3.86 -9.16 -9.73
CA PHE A 159 -3.28 -9.19 -11.08
C PHE A 159 -4.24 -8.52 -12.06
N ALA A 160 -3.75 -7.54 -12.81
CA ALA A 160 -4.51 -6.94 -13.90
C ALA A 160 -4.73 -7.98 -14.99
N ASN A 161 -5.89 -7.94 -15.62
CA ASN A 161 -6.39 -8.96 -16.56
C ASN A 161 -5.29 -9.67 -17.36
N GLY A 162 -5.26 -11.00 -17.25
CA GLY A 162 -4.75 -11.95 -18.20
C GLY A 162 -5.92 -12.65 -18.86
#